data_f3d54cfc598a48a3754e051392cc5651
#
_entry.id   f3d54cfc598a48a3754e051392cc5651
#
_cell.length_a   1.000
_cell.length_b   1.000
_cell.length_c   1.000
_cell.angle_alpha   90.00
_cell.angle_beta   90.00
_cell.angle_gamma   90.00
#
_symmetry.space_group_name_H-M   'P 1'
#
loop_
_entity.id
_entity.type
_entity.pdbx_description
1 polymer ?
#
loop_
_entity_poly.entity_id
_entity_poly.type
_entity_poly.pdbx_seq_one_letter_code
_entity_poly.pdbx_strand_id
1 'polypeptide(L)'
;MPSMKPTDSVSFDSLSSDSFPSLSVTDSVLTTSSSDVQTILSVPSVAQPVPSVKSSPSVYDYYSSMPRGPQAVYRPIRSVQSYRASFPDLQDVQIIAARKWGVRPVRNHTQAERRKSELVNIGASPYYDLDKGMNSSIPYLVPHASQLLHDIGRNFLDSLYVKGVPLHKIIVSSVLRTEEDVMKLRRRNPNASEQSCHRFGTTIDICYNRYATVENPHGPQRRAVQNDTLKWVLSEVLRDLRMQGRCYIKYEVKQACFHITVR
;
A
#
# COMPACT_ATOMS: atom_id res chain seq x y z
N MET A 1 35.56 26.29 -42.07
CA MET A 1 35.29 25.55 -43.32
C MET A 1 36.00 24.22 -43.25
N PRO A 2 35.40 23.08 -43.66
CA PRO A 2 34.20 22.93 -44.46
C PRO A 2 33.04 22.17 -43.77
N SER A 3 31.88 22.43 -44.29
CA SER A 3 30.58 21.81 -44.26
C SER A 3 30.59 20.36 -44.77
N MET A 4 29.84 19.46 -44.10
CA MET A 4 29.28 18.26 -44.76
C MET A 4 27.82 18.10 -44.40
N LYS A 5 27.00 17.99 -45.43
CA LYS A 5 25.56 17.75 -45.48
C LYS A 5 25.25 16.25 -45.48
N PRO A 6 23.98 15.85 -45.29
CA PRO A 6 23.54 14.50 -44.95
C PRO A 6 23.14 13.66 -46.18
N THR A 7 23.22 12.36 -46.02
CA THR A 7 22.60 11.30 -46.82
C THR A 7 22.28 10.17 -45.86
N ASP A 8 21.26 9.31 -45.90
CA ASP A 8 20.26 8.95 -46.88
C ASP A 8 19.05 8.33 -46.13
N SER A 9 17.89 8.51 -46.72
CA SER A 9 16.63 7.87 -46.39
C SER A 9 16.64 6.41 -46.90
N VAL A 10 16.27 5.45 -46.03
CA VAL A 10 15.90 4.11 -46.46
C VAL A 10 14.43 3.88 -46.12
N SER A 11 13.62 3.85 -47.16
CA SER A 11 12.25 3.37 -47.17
C SER A 11 12.24 1.85 -47.08
N PHE A 12 11.37 1.27 -46.21
CA PHE A 12 11.05 -0.14 -46.29
C PHE A 12 9.56 -0.31 -46.53
N ASP A 13 9.32 -1.13 -47.56
CA ASP A 13 8.05 -1.47 -48.17
C ASP A 13 7.10 -2.23 -47.28
N SER A 14 5.84 -2.01 -47.63
CA SER A 14 4.65 -2.74 -47.23
C SER A 14 4.71 -4.24 -47.57
N LEU A 15 4.37 -5.11 -46.60
CA LEU A 15 3.97 -6.47 -46.87
C LEU A 15 2.61 -6.78 -46.20
N SER A 16 1.71 -7.02 -47.10
CA SER A 16 0.42 -7.72 -47.19
C SER A 16 -0.12 -8.50 -45.99
N SER A 17 -1.40 -8.22 -45.79
CA SER A 17 -2.48 -8.99 -45.14
C SER A 17 -2.46 -10.48 -45.41
N ASP A 18 -2.53 -11.31 -44.37
CA ASP A 18 -3.03 -12.67 -44.44
C ASP A 18 -4.24 -12.86 -43.53
N SER A 19 -5.32 -13.28 -44.21
CA SER A 19 -6.63 -13.54 -43.67
C SER A 19 -6.67 -14.95 -43.05
N PHE A 20 -7.22 -15.13 -41.85
CA PHE A 20 -7.60 -16.40 -41.28
C PHE A 20 -9.12 -16.60 -41.32
N PRO A 21 -9.62 -17.81 -41.61
CA PRO A 21 -11.01 -18.04 -41.85
C PRO A 21 -11.85 -18.23 -40.58
N SER A 22 -13.07 -17.74 -40.66
CA SER A 22 -14.12 -17.89 -39.65
C SER A 22 -14.68 -19.34 -39.70
N LEU A 23 -14.73 -20.00 -38.55
CA LEU A 23 -15.50 -21.23 -38.35
C LEU A 23 -16.83 -20.89 -37.68
N SER A 24 -17.88 -21.06 -38.46
CA SER A 24 -19.27 -21.07 -38.01
C SER A 24 -19.61 -22.41 -37.36
N VAL A 25 -20.14 -22.41 -36.14
CA VAL A 25 -20.78 -23.57 -35.52
C VAL A 25 -22.27 -23.34 -35.45
N THR A 26 -22.99 -24.19 -36.09
CA THR A 26 -24.44 -24.21 -36.24
C THR A 26 -25.14 -24.72 -34.98
N ASP A 27 -26.23 -24.05 -34.65
CA ASP A 27 -27.24 -24.45 -33.65
C ASP A 27 -27.85 -25.82 -33.98
N SER A 28 -28.02 -26.66 -32.98
CA SER A 28 -28.94 -27.78 -32.99
C SER A 28 -29.80 -27.77 -31.73
N VAL A 29 -31.01 -27.33 -31.90
CA VAL A 29 -32.10 -27.41 -30.91
C VAL A 29 -32.59 -28.88 -30.88
N LEU A 30 -32.63 -29.47 -29.70
CA LEU A 30 -33.36 -30.71 -29.42
C LEU A 30 -34.28 -30.46 -28.22
N THR A 31 -35.57 -30.29 -28.54
CA THR A 31 -36.69 -30.36 -27.61
C THR A 31 -37.03 -31.82 -27.32
N THR A 32 -37.06 -32.20 -26.04
CA THR A 32 -37.84 -33.36 -25.59
C THR A 32 -38.55 -33.00 -24.30
N SER A 33 -39.87 -33.03 -24.39
CA SER A 33 -40.80 -33.01 -23.28
C SER A 33 -40.87 -34.42 -22.64
N SER A 34 -40.81 -34.51 -21.32
CA SER A 34 -41.55 -35.56 -20.59
C SER A 34 -41.67 -35.19 -19.10
N SER A 35 -42.88 -35.19 -18.68
CA SER A 35 -43.38 -35.03 -17.31
C SER A 35 -43.07 -36.28 -16.51
N ASP A 36 -42.43 -36.10 -15.33
CA ASP A 36 -42.58 -37.03 -14.21
C ASP A 36 -42.48 -36.29 -12.87
N VAL A 37 -43.61 -36.26 -12.19
CA VAL A 37 -43.77 -35.75 -10.82
C VAL A 37 -43.22 -36.80 -9.88
N GLN A 38 -42.09 -36.58 -9.26
CA GLN A 38 -41.65 -37.34 -8.11
C GLN A 38 -41.72 -36.47 -6.84
N THR A 39 -42.64 -36.87 -5.97
CA THR A 39 -42.78 -36.40 -4.61
C THR A 39 -41.52 -36.72 -3.82
N ILE A 40 -40.70 -35.71 -3.49
CA ILE A 40 -39.55 -35.89 -2.63
C ILE A 40 -39.96 -35.54 -1.21
N LEU A 41 -39.97 -36.58 -0.37
CA LEU A 41 -40.14 -36.49 1.09
C LEU A 41 -39.06 -35.59 1.69
N SER A 42 -39.49 -34.50 2.32
CA SER A 42 -38.63 -33.56 3.05
C SER A 42 -38.04 -34.23 4.29
N VAL A 43 -36.74 -34.50 4.26
CA VAL A 43 -35.97 -34.88 5.47
C VAL A 43 -35.60 -33.57 6.20
N PRO A 44 -35.88 -33.43 7.51
CA PRO A 44 -35.43 -32.25 8.25
C PRO A 44 -33.90 -32.26 8.37
N SER A 45 -33.25 -31.33 7.69
CA SER A 45 -31.81 -31.07 7.83
C SER A 45 -31.58 -30.49 9.23
N VAL A 46 -31.09 -31.30 10.15
CA VAL A 46 -30.52 -30.83 11.41
C VAL A 46 -29.20 -30.11 11.05
N ALA A 47 -29.26 -28.78 10.99
CA ALA A 47 -28.08 -27.94 10.87
C ALA A 47 -27.18 -28.14 12.11
N GLN A 48 -26.07 -28.83 11.93
CA GLN A 48 -25.04 -28.91 12.97
C GLN A 48 -24.46 -27.51 13.18
N PRO A 49 -24.23 -27.06 14.43
CA PRO A 49 -23.59 -25.77 14.67
C PRO A 49 -22.18 -25.80 14.10
N VAL A 50 -21.93 -24.94 13.11
CA VAL A 50 -20.59 -24.71 12.56
C VAL A 50 -19.70 -24.25 13.70
N PRO A 51 -18.55 -24.89 13.99
CA PRO A 51 -17.67 -24.44 15.05
C PRO A 51 -17.27 -23.00 14.79
N SER A 52 -17.53 -22.12 15.77
CA SER A 52 -17.17 -20.71 15.68
C SER A 52 -15.67 -20.60 15.47
N VAL A 53 -15.27 -20.13 14.30
CA VAL A 53 -13.87 -19.79 14.01
C VAL A 53 -13.46 -18.75 15.04
N LYS A 54 -12.58 -19.11 15.97
CA LYS A 54 -12.00 -18.16 16.93
C LYS A 54 -11.33 -17.06 16.10
N SER A 55 -11.89 -15.86 16.14
CA SER A 55 -11.30 -14.69 15.51
C SER A 55 -9.88 -14.50 16.05
N SER A 56 -8.92 -14.26 15.18
CA SER A 56 -7.56 -13.93 15.59
C SER A 56 -7.60 -12.75 16.58
N PRO A 57 -6.77 -12.77 17.64
CA PRO A 57 -6.78 -11.70 18.65
C PRO A 57 -6.53 -10.35 18.00
N SER A 58 -7.25 -9.33 18.44
CA SER A 58 -7.04 -7.96 17.96
C SER A 58 -5.64 -7.46 18.34
N VAL A 59 -5.15 -6.42 17.64
CA VAL A 59 -3.89 -5.76 18.02
C VAL A 59 -3.93 -5.29 19.47
N TYR A 60 -5.08 -4.79 19.92
CA TYR A 60 -5.26 -4.41 21.31
C TYR A 60 -5.05 -5.60 22.26
N ASP A 61 -5.68 -6.74 21.98
CA ASP A 61 -5.57 -7.95 22.82
C ASP A 61 -4.14 -8.48 22.86
N TYR A 62 -3.45 -8.48 21.71
CA TYR A 62 -2.06 -8.91 21.62
C TYR A 62 -1.16 -8.09 22.55
N TYR A 63 -1.17 -6.75 22.46
CA TYR A 63 -0.34 -5.91 23.32
C TYR A 63 -0.80 -5.85 24.77
N SER A 64 -2.10 -6.05 25.04
CA SER A 64 -2.63 -6.07 26.39
C SER A 64 -2.27 -7.36 27.14
N SER A 65 -2.09 -8.46 26.42
CA SER A 65 -1.65 -9.75 27.00
C SER A 65 -0.15 -9.83 27.26
N MET A 66 0.64 -8.90 26.73
CA MET A 66 2.07 -8.87 26.99
C MET A 66 2.37 -8.56 28.46
N PRO A 67 3.21 -9.35 29.13
CA PRO A 67 3.52 -9.14 30.54
C PRO A 67 4.26 -7.81 30.73
N ARG A 68 3.64 -6.92 31.53
CA ARG A 68 4.32 -5.76 32.09
C ARG A 68 4.64 -6.09 33.54
N GLY A 69 5.91 -6.17 33.88
CA GLY A 69 6.31 -6.34 35.27
C GLY A 69 5.79 -5.19 36.15
N PRO A 70 5.61 -5.38 37.45
CA PRO A 70 5.05 -4.38 38.36
C PRO A 70 5.87 -3.09 38.45
N GLN A 71 7.09 -3.07 37.93
CA GLN A 71 7.99 -1.91 37.83
C GLN A 71 8.51 -1.74 36.40
N ALA A 72 7.61 -1.72 35.40
CA ALA A 72 8.02 -1.52 34.02
C ALA A 72 8.74 -0.17 33.83
N VAL A 73 10.05 -0.23 33.56
CA VAL A 73 10.82 0.94 33.19
C VAL A 73 10.60 1.22 31.71
N TYR A 74 9.91 2.33 31.41
CA TYR A 74 9.66 2.71 30.04
C TYR A 74 10.90 3.32 29.38
N ARG A 75 11.12 2.95 28.11
CA ARG A 75 12.20 3.53 27.33
C ARG A 75 11.90 4.99 26.98
N PRO A 76 12.88 5.91 27.09
CA PRO A 76 12.65 7.31 26.76
C PRO A 76 12.40 7.51 25.27
N ILE A 77 11.60 8.52 24.95
CA ILE A 77 11.42 9.01 23.58
C ILE A 77 12.56 9.98 23.29
N ARG A 78 13.37 9.68 22.26
CA ARG A 78 14.54 10.48 21.89
C ARG A 78 14.31 11.33 20.66
N SER A 79 13.38 10.89 19.78
CA SER A 79 13.14 11.50 18.47
C SER A 79 14.41 11.51 17.59
N VAL A 80 14.39 12.29 16.53
CA VAL A 80 15.57 12.65 15.73
C VAL A 80 15.89 14.13 15.94
N GLN A 81 17.17 14.50 15.90
CA GLN A 81 17.58 15.89 16.14
C GLN A 81 17.02 16.86 15.10
N SER A 82 16.96 16.41 13.85
CA SER A 82 16.41 17.18 12.74
C SER A 82 15.76 16.24 11.72
N TYR A 83 14.48 16.44 11.43
CA TYR A 83 13.78 15.66 10.41
C TYR A 83 14.41 15.79 9.02
N ARG A 84 14.83 17.01 8.63
CA ARG A 84 15.48 17.24 7.33
C ARG A 84 16.84 16.56 7.23
N ALA A 85 17.64 16.61 8.29
CA ALA A 85 18.96 15.98 8.30
C ALA A 85 18.86 14.45 8.40
N SER A 86 17.87 13.92 9.13
CA SER A 86 17.67 12.47 9.29
C SER A 86 17.00 11.83 8.08
N PHE A 87 16.21 12.60 7.32
CA PHE A 87 15.45 12.12 6.15
C PHE A 87 15.71 13.02 4.93
N PRO A 88 16.97 13.01 4.41
CA PRO A 88 17.41 13.94 3.37
C PRO A 88 17.22 13.43 1.94
N ASP A 89 16.69 12.19 1.75
CA ASP A 89 16.74 11.52 0.46
C ASP A 89 15.81 12.21 -0.55
N LEU A 90 16.40 12.87 -1.53
CA LEU A 90 15.68 13.63 -2.53
C LEU A 90 15.08 12.72 -3.62
N GLN A 91 14.31 13.34 -4.52
CA GLN A 91 13.58 12.65 -5.58
C GLN A 91 14.50 11.88 -6.55
N ASP A 92 15.69 12.35 -6.79
CA ASP A 92 16.68 11.75 -7.72
C ASP A 92 17.11 10.35 -7.27
N VAL A 93 17.47 10.18 -5.99
CA VAL A 93 17.85 8.85 -5.46
C VAL A 93 16.64 7.94 -5.33
N GLN A 94 15.49 8.48 -4.97
CA GLN A 94 14.27 7.70 -4.79
C GLN A 94 13.72 7.18 -6.12
N ILE A 95 13.75 7.97 -7.19
CA ILE A 95 13.27 7.53 -8.51
C ILE A 95 14.13 6.42 -9.11
N ILE A 96 15.44 6.43 -8.85
CA ILE A 96 16.34 5.36 -9.27
C ILE A 96 15.96 4.05 -8.56
N ALA A 97 15.76 4.10 -7.25
CA ALA A 97 15.32 2.94 -6.48
C ALA A 97 13.92 2.46 -6.92
N ALA A 98 12.99 3.38 -7.11
CA ALA A 98 11.63 3.06 -7.55
C ALA A 98 11.61 2.34 -8.90
N ARG A 99 12.42 2.77 -9.86
CA ARG A 99 12.57 2.10 -11.17
C ARG A 99 13.23 0.73 -11.06
N LYS A 100 14.22 0.60 -10.17
CA LYS A 100 14.97 -0.66 -9.99
C LYS A 100 14.13 -1.75 -9.35
N TRP A 101 13.34 -1.43 -8.34
CA TRP A 101 12.64 -2.38 -7.49
C TRP A 101 11.13 -2.44 -7.74
N GLY A 102 10.62 -1.52 -8.57
CA GLY A 102 9.20 -1.40 -8.85
C GLY A 102 8.77 -2.13 -10.12
N VAL A 103 7.48 -2.00 -10.37
CA VAL A 103 6.84 -2.47 -11.59
C VAL A 103 6.84 -1.38 -12.66
N ARG A 104 6.65 -1.76 -13.92
CA ARG A 104 6.32 -0.78 -14.96
C ARG A 104 5.04 -0.03 -14.58
N PRO A 105 4.96 1.30 -14.78
CA PRO A 105 3.77 2.06 -14.48
C PRO A 105 2.51 1.42 -15.06
N VAL A 106 1.45 1.42 -14.28
CA VAL A 106 0.14 0.89 -14.68
C VAL A 106 -0.74 2.01 -15.18
N ARG A 107 -1.51 1.74 -16.23
CA ARG A 107 -2.34 2.71 -16.90
C ARG A 107 -3.50 3.19 -16.02
N ASN A 108 -4.20 2.24 -15.38
CA ASN A 108 -5.39 2.47 -14.56
C ASN A 108 -5.57 1.39 -13.48
N HIS A 109 -6.61 1.55 -12.67
CA HIS A 109 -6.95 0.65 -11.56
C HIS A 109 -7.17 -0.79 -12.02
N THR A 110 -7.92 -1.00 -13.10
CA THR A 110 -8.19 -2.34 -13.65
C THR A 110 -6.92 -3.06 -14.06
N GLN A 111 -5.96 -2.35 -14.64
CA GLN A 111 -4.67 -2.95 -14.98
C GLN A 111 -3.86 -3.32 -13.73
N ALA A 112 -3.89 -2.50 -12.67
CA ALA A 112 -3.24 -2.84 -11.40
C ALA A 112 -3.83 -4.12 -10.78
N GLU A 113 -5.15 -4.25 -10.78
CA GLU A 113 -5.86 -5.43 -10.27
C GLU A 113 -5.50 -6.73 -11.01
N ARG A 114 -5.24 -6.63 -12.32
CA ARG A 114 -4.81 -7.79 -13.14
C ARG A 114 -3.36 -8.21 -12.88
N ARG A 115 -2.54 -7.34 -12.27
CA ARG A 115 -1.11 -7.60 -12.01
C ARG A 115 -0.85 -8.17 -10.61
N LYS A 116 -1.70 -9.07 -10.14
CA LYS A 116 -1.62 -9.69 -8.80
C LYS A 116 -0.34 -10.49 -8.54
N SER A 117 0.38 -10.89 -9.57
CA SER A 117 1.70 -11.52 -9.45
C SER A 117 2.82 -10.55 -9.08
N GLU A 118 2.63 -9.27 -9.32
CA GLU A 118 3.64 -8.22 -9.11
C GLU A 118 3.23 -7.20 -8.04
N LEU A 119 1.92 -7.06 -7.80
CA LEU A 119 1.33 -6.07 -6.90
C LEU A 119 0.46 -6.74 -5.83
N VAL A 120 0.71 -6.39 -4.59
CA VAL A 120 -0.06 -6.83 -3.41
C VAL A 120 -1.04 -5.74 -3.03
N ASN A 121 -2.31 -6.12 -2.81
CA ASN A 121 -3.28 -5.22 -2.20
C ASN A 121 -2.97 -5.09 -0.69
N ILE A 122 -2.76 -3.85 -0.23
CA ILE A 122 -2.38 -3.54 1.14
C ILE A 122 -3.60 -3.17 2.02
N GLY A 123 -4.81 -3.50 1.64
CA GLY A 123 -6.09 -3.22 2.30
C GLY A 123 -6.08 -3.08 3.81
N ALA A 124 -6.94 -3.82 4.49
CA ALA A 124 -7.02 -3.76 5.97
C ALA A 124 -5.77 -4.36 6.63
N SER A 125 -5.23 -3.67 7.62
CA SER A 125 -4.07 -4.11 8.38
C SER A 125 -4.25 -3.85 9.87
N PRO A 126 -3.75 -4.73 10.75
CA PRO A 126 -3.69 -4.45 12.18
C PRO A 126 -2.70 -3.34 12.55
N TYR A 127 -1.75 -2.98 11.68
CA TYR A 127 -0.61 -2.11 11.99
C TYR A 127 -0.71 -0.70 11.39
N TYR A 128 -1.55 -0.51 10.39
CA TYR A 128 -1.77 0.79 9.73
C TYR A 128 -3.19 0.91 9.23
N ASP A 129 -3.65 2.14 9.03
CA ASP A 129 -4.90 2.44 8.34
C ASP A 129 -4.60 3.19 7.04
N LEU A 130 -5.46 3.00 6.04
CA LEU A 130 -5.42 3.79 4.82
C LEU A 130 -6.24 5.07 5.02
N ASP A 131 -5.72 6.19 4.53
CA ASP A 131 -6.45 7.46 4.58
C ASP A 131 -7.72 7.39 3.75
N LYS A 132 -8.86 7.70 4.36
CA LYS A 132 -10.16 7.76 3.67
C LYS A 132 -10.18 8.77 2.51
N GLY A 133 -9.30 9.77 2.55
CA GLY A 133 -9.12 10.79 1.51
C GLY A 133 -8.11 10.42 0.41
N MET A 134 -7.68 9.18 0.31
CA MET A 134 -6.70 8.72 -0.67
C MET A 134 -7.31 8.60 -2.09
N ASN A 135 -7.58 9.76 -2.73
CA ASN A 135 -8.31 9.83 -4.01
C ASN A 135 -7.41 9.79 -5.26
N SER A 136 -6.09 9.85 -5.08
CA SER A 136 -5.12 9.94 -6.18
C SER A 136 -4.08 8.81 -6.14
N SER A 137 -4.41 7.74 -5.47
CA SER A 137 -3.62 6.50 -5.43
C SER A 137 -4.50 5.32 -5.05
N ILE A 138 -4.04 4.11 -5.34
CA ILE A 138 -4.75 2.87 -5.07
C ILE A 138 -3.94 1.97 -4.15
N PRO A 139 -4.59 1.14 -3.31
CA PRO A 139 -3.93 0.39 -2.23
C PRO A 139 -3.13 -0.82 -2.74
N TYR A 140 -2.17 -0.58 -3.60
CA TYR A 140 -1.28 -1.61 -4.14
C TYR A 140 0.18 -1.22 -3.98
N LEU A 141 1.01 -2.18 -3.62
CA LEU A 141 2.46 -2.07 -3.54
C LEU A 141 3.11 -3.33 -4.12
N VAL A 142 4.37 -3.22 -4.54
CA VAL A 142 5.18 -4.42 -4.79
C VAL A 142 5.38 -5.18 -3.46
N PRO A 143 5.55 -6.53 -3.47
CA PRO A 143 5.66 -7.32 -2.25
C PRO A 143 6.68 -6.79 -1.24
N HIS A 144 7.85 -6.38 -1.72
CA HIS A 144 8.92 -5.83 -0.90
C HIS A 144 8.53 -4.51 -0.20
N ALA A 145 7.81 -3.61 -0.88
CA ALA A 145 7.32 -2.38 -0.28
C ALA A 145 6.14 -2.63 0.69
N SER A 146 5.29 -3.61 0.40
CA SER A 146 4.24 -4.06 1.31
C SER A 146 4.83 -4.60 2.62
N GLN A 147 5.91 -5.40 2.53
CA GLN A 147 6.61 -5.90 3.72
C GLN A 147 7.24 -4.76 4.52
N LEU A 148 7.87 -3.78 3.86
CA LEU A 148 8.41 -2.60 4.53
C LEU A 148 7.32 -1.83 5.29
N LEU A 149 6.16 -1.60 4.67
CA LEU A 149 5.02 -0.93 5.33
C LEU A 149 4.55 -1.68 6.57
N HIS A 150 4.41 -3.00 6.45
CA HIS A 150 4.05 -3.86 7.58
C HIS A 150 5.06 -3.72 8.73
N ASP A 151 6.36 -3.77 8.43
CA ASP A 151 7.42 -3.66 9.43
C ASP A 151 7.46 -2.27 10.07
N ILE A 152 7.23 -1.19 9.31
CA ILE A 152 7.11 0.17 9.86
C ILE A 152 5.97 0.22 10.87
N GLY A 153 4.79 -0.25 10.50
CA GLY A 153 3.62 -0.20 11.38
C GLY A 153 3.78 -1.05 12.64
N ARG A 154 4.31 -2.27 12.50
CA ARG A 154 4.61 -3.15 13.64
C ARG A 154 5.65 -2.55 14.56
N ASN A 155 6.80 -2.13 14.03
CA ASN A 155 7.87 -1.53 14.84
C ASN A 155 7.41 -0.24 15.54
N PHE A 156 6.48 0.50 14.93
CA PHE A 156 5.88 1.67 15.56
C PHE A 156 5.04 1.28 16.79
N LEU A 157 4.16 0.28 16.67
CA LEU A 157 3.37 -0.22 17.80
C LEU A 157 4.27 -0.80 18.91
N ASP A 158 5.29 -1.59 18.56
CA ASP A 158 6.27 -2.13 19.52
C ASP A 158 7.01 -0.99 20.25
N SER A 159 7.40 0.06 19.51
CA SER A 159 8.06 1.23 20.08
C SER A 159 7.14 2.01 21.03
N LEU A 160 5.88 2.21 20.67
CA LEU A 160 4.88 2.83 21.55
C LEU A 160 4.70 2.01 22.82
N TYR A 161 4.59 0.68 22.70
CA TYR A 161 4.41 -0.21 23.83
C TYR A 161 5.57 -0.13 24.83
N VAL A 162 6.82 -0.24 24.37
CA VAL A 162 8.00 -0.20 25.25
C VAL A 162 8.29 1.20 25.82
N LYS A 163 7.70 2.24 25.25
CA LYS A 163 7.78 3.62 25.73
C LYS A 163 6.60 4.02 26.65
N GLY A 164 5.64 3.12 26.85
CA GLY A 164 4.44 3.41 27.66
C GLY A 164 3.49 4.42 27.02
N VAL A 165 3.60 4.63 25.70
CA VAL A 165 2.69 5.49 24.94
C VAL A 165 1.48 4.69 24.51
N PRO A 166 0.25 5.22 24.67
CA PRO A 166 -0.95 4.57 24.16
C PRO A 166 -0.83 4.21 22.68
N LEU A 167 -1.29 2.99 22.32
CA LEU A 167 -1.12 2.48 20.97
C LEU A 167 -1.91 3.27 19.93
N HIS A 168 -1.24 3.59 18.83
CA HIS A 168 -1.79 4.25 17.66
C HIS A 168 -1.24 3.58 16.40
N LYS A 169 -2.06 3.49 15.35
CA LYS A 169 -1.62 3.07 14.04
C LYS A 169 -1.16 4.27 13.22
N ILE A 170 -0.23 4.03 12.32
CA ILE A 170 0.14 4.99 11.28
C ILE A 170 -0.97 5.09 10.24
N ILE A 171 -1.10 6.24 9.58
CA ILE A 171 -2.03 6.47 8.47
C ILE A 171 -1.24 6.63 7.18
N VAL A 172 -1.55 5.79 6.20
CA VAL A 172 -0.97 5.81 4.86
C VAL A 172 -1.82 6.72 3.97
N SER A 173 -1.23 7.78 3.45
CA SER A 173 -1.93 8.80 2.66
C SER A 173 -1.75 8.65 1.14
N SER A 174 -0.72 7.94 0.69
CA SER A 174 -0.50 7.67 -0.73
C SER A 174 0.37 6.44 -0.94
N VAL A 175 0.07 5.69 -2.00
CA VAL A 175 0.81 4.51 -2.43
C VAL A 175 0.88 4.46 -3.96
N LEU A 176 0.49 3.37 -4.64
CA LEU A 176 0.55 3.28 -6.10
C LEU A 176 -0.32 4.36 -6.76
N ARG A 177 0.26 5.11 -7.67
CA ARG A 177 -0.45 6.04 -8.56
C ARG A 177 -0.41 5.51 -10.00
N THR A 178 -1.58 5.34 -10.59
CA THR A 178 -1.68 5.00 -12.01
C THR A 178 -1.35 6.20 -12.89
N GLU A 179 -1.15 5.97 -14.19
CA GLU A 179 -0.95 7.08 -15.14
C GLU A 179 -2.17 8.01 -15.19
N GLU A 180 -3.39 7.45 -15.10
CA GLU A 180 -4.62 8.23 -15.01
C GLU A 180 -4.69 9.07 -13.73
N ASP A 181 -4.25 8.55 -12.58
CA ASP A 181 -4.20 9.31 -11.33
C ASP A 181 -3.20 10.47 -11.40
N VAL A 182 -2.03 10.24 -12.00
CA VAL A 182 -1.04 11.30 -12.23
C VAL A 182 -1.59 12.37 -13.14
N MET A 183 -2.26 12.00 -14.24
CA MET A 183 -2.89 12.97 -15.15
C MET A 183 -3.99 13.78 -14.44
N LYS A 184 -4.86 13.13 -13.64
CA LYS A 184 -5.89 13.81 -12.85
C LYS A 184 -5.29 14.77 -11.83
N LEU A 185 -4.20 14.34 -11.15
CA LEU A 185 -3.49 15.18 -10.18
C LEU A 185 -2.89 16.41 -10.85
N ARG A 186 -2.26 16.27 -12.02
CA ARG A 186 -1.65 17.38 -12.77
C ARG A 186 -2.65 18.39 -13.31
N ARG A 187 -3.85 17.95 -13.67
CA ARG A 187 -4.92 18.88 -14.04
C ARG A 187 -5.30 19.83 -12.88
N ARG A 188 -5.18 19.37 -11.62
CA ARG A 188 -5.46 20.16 -10.41
C ARG A 188 -4.23 20.91 -9.90
N ASN A 189 -3.04 20.33 -10.10
CA ASN A 189 -1.76 20.88 -9.68
C ASN A 189 -0.71 20.68 -10.79
N PRO A 190 -0.51 21.68 -11.67
CA PRO A 190 0.45 21.59 -12.77
C PRO A 190 1.90 21.34 -12.31
N ASN A 191 2.24 21.67 -11.06
CA ASN A 191 3.55 21.42 -10.47
C ASN A 191 3.77 19.96 -10.01
N ALA A 192 2.73 19.11 -10.09
CA ALA A 192 2.88 17.69 -9.75
C ALA A 192 3.79 17.01 -10.78
N SER A 193 4.82 16.31 -10.27
CA SER A 193 5.81 15.64 -11.11
C SER A 193 5.19 14.48 -11.89
N GLU A 194 5.47 14.42 -13.21
CA GLU A 194 5.20 13.23 -14.02
C GLU A 194 6.05 12.03 -13.60
N GLN A 195 7.25 12.30 -13.09
CA GLN A 195 8.18 11.27 -12.63
C GLN A 195 7.99 10.95 -11.16
N SER A 196 6.75 10.71 -10.74
CA SER A 196 6.46 10.32 -9.36
C SER A 196 6.95 8.90 -9.07
N CYS A 197 7.65 8.71 -7.95
CA CYS A 197 8.07 7.39 -7.45
C CYS A 197 6.88 6.46 -7.18
N HIS A 198 5.71 7.00 -6.83
CA HIS A 198 4.49 6.24 -6.61
C HIS A 198 3.99 5.45 -7.82
N ARG A 199 4.42 5.80 -9.04
CA ARG A 199 4.03 5.07 -10.27
C ARG A 199 4.56 3.64 -10.33
N PHE A 200 5.57 3.32 -9.53
CA PHE A 200 6.29 2.05 -9.55
C PHE A 200 5.85 1.07 -8.44
N GLY A 201 4.91 1.47 -7.57
CA GLY A 201 4.43 0.64 -6.46
C GLY A 201 5.44 0.41 -5.33
N THR A 202 6.50 1.20 -5.28
CA THR A 202 7.60 1.09 -4.30
C THR A 202 7.55 2.15 -3.21
N THR A 203 6.64 3.11 -3.31
CA THR A 203 6.67 4.34 -2.53
C THR A 203 5.40 4.50 -1.72
N ILE A 204 5.58 4.95 -0.48
CA ILE A 204 4.57 5.07 0.56
C ILE A 204 4.66 6.45 1.18
N ASP A 205 3.56 7.17 1.29
CA ASP A 205 3.46 8.37 2.11
C ASP A 205 2.77 8.04 3.43
N ILE A 206 3.42 8.30 4.55
CA ILE A 206 2.88 8.10 5.90
C ILE A 206 2.68 9.47 6.55
N CYS A 207 1.45 9.77 6.96
CA CYS A 207 1.14 10.99 7.70
C CYS A 207 1.93 11.07 9.01
N TYR A 208 2.38 12.27 9.39
CA TYR A 208 2.99 12.50 10.68
C TYR A 208 2.20 13.48 11.57
N ASN A 209 1.07 13.97 11.09
CA ASN A 209 0.18 14.87 11.80
C ASN A 209 -1.19 14.25 12.12
N ARG A 210 -1.37 12.97 11.80
CA ARG A 210 -2.59 12.19 12.07
C ARG A 210 -2.22 10.74 12.33
N TYR A 211 -2.90 10.14 13.30
CA TYR A 211 -2.77 8.74 13.68
C TYR A 211 -4.13 8.20 14.08
N ALA A 212 -4.31 6.89 14.02
CA ALA A 212 -5.54 6.24 14.44
C ALA A 212 -5.33 5.55 15.80
N THR A 213 -6.22 5.78 16.76
CA THR A 213 -6.14 5.10 18.07
C THR A 213 -6.40 3.60 17.92
N VAL A 214 -5.69 2.78 18.69
CA VAL A 214 -6.01 1.36 18.85
C VAL A 214 -6.97 1.23 20.04
N GLU A 215 -8.26 1.08 19.74
CA GLU A 215 -9.31 1.05 20.74
C GLU A 215 -9.37 -0.28 21.49
N ASN A 216 -9.80 -0.22 22.76
CA ASN A 216 -10.21 -1.41 23.50
C ASN A 216 -11.63 -1.78 23.04
N PRO A 217 -11.86 -2.98 22.45
CA PRO A 217 -13.19 -3.37 21.98
C PRO A 217 -14.23 -3.50 23.10
N HIS A 218 -13.77 -3.63 24.36
CA HIS A 218 -14.61 -3.84 25.54
C HIS A 218 -14.44 -2.74 26.61
N GLY A 219 -13.80 -1.62 26.26
CA GLY A 219 -13.49 -0.56 27.20
C GLY A 219 -13.91 0.83 26.72
N PRO A 220 -13.65 1.86 27.54
CA PRO A 220 -13.92 3.24 27.14
C PRO A 220 -13.02 3.66 25.99
N GLN A 221 -13.51 4.62 25.20
CA GLN A 221 -12.72 5.22 24.12
C GLN A 221 -11.37 5.72 24.64
N ARG A 222 -10.31 5.37 23.93
CA ARG A 222 -8.96 5.75 24.30
C ARG A 222 -8.70 7.24 24.07
N ARG A 223 -8.03 7.87 25.03
CA ARG A 223 -7.55 9.24 24.84
C ARG A 223 -6.47 9.28 23.75
N ALA A 224 -6.64 10.16 22.78
CA ALA A 224 -5.63 10.43 21.76
C ALA A 224 -4.37 11.05 22.39
N VAL A 225 -3.21 10.62 21.89
CA VAL A 225 -1.91 11.19 22.21
C VAL A 225 -1.63 12.35 21.23
N GLN A 226 -0.89 13.36 21.66
CA GLN A 226 -0.49 14.46 20.78
C GLN A 226 0.33 13.94 19.58
N ASN A 227 0.02 14.45 18.40
CA ASN A 227 0.67 14.01 17.16
C ASN A 227 2.19 14.17 17.18
N ASP A 228 2.73 15.20 17.87
CA ASP A 228 4.17 15.39 17.98
C ASP A 228 4.86 14.26 18.74
N THR A 229 4.25 13.77 19.83
CA THR A 229 4.77 12.61 20.57
C THR A 229 4.82 11.37 19.67
N LEU A 230 3.76 11.12 18.93
CA LEU A 230 3.68 9.99 17.99
C LEU A 230 4.68 10.12 16.83
N LYS A 231 4.84 11.35 16.32
CA LYS A 231 5.83 11.67 15.29
C LYS A 231 7.26 11.45 15.78
N TRP A 232 7.57 11.77 17.02
CA TRP A 232 8.88 11.49 17.59
C TRP A 232 9.18 10.00 17.60
N VAL A 233 8.25 9.18 18.09
CA VAL A 233 8.42 7.72 18.10
C VAL A 233 8.51 7.16 16.67
N LEU A 234 7.64 7.59 15.75
CA LEU A 234 7.70 7.16 14.35
C LEU A 234 9.04 7.53 13.71
N SER A 235 9.58 8.70 14.01
CA SER A 235 10.87 9.14 13.45
C SER A 235 12.05 8.27 13.90
N GLU A 236 12.02 7.73 15.11
CA GLU A 236 13.04 6.76 15.55
C GLU A 236 12.99 5.48 14.73
N VAL A 237 11.78 4.92 14.53
CA VAL A 237 11.56 3.71 13.72
C VAL A 237 12.04 3.91 12.28
N LEU A 238 11.66 5.03 11.68
CA LEU A 238 12.01 5.36 10.30
C LEU A 238 13.52 5.57 10.13
N ARG A 239 14.18 6.25 11.07
CA ARG A 239 15.63 6.43 11.09
C ARG A 239 16.33 5.06 11.12
N ASP A 240 15.89 4.17 11.99
CA ASP A 240 16.53 2.87 12.16
C ASP A 240 16.39 1.99 10.90
N LEU A 241 15.21 1.97 10.27
CA LEU A 241 15.00 1.27 9.00
C LEU A 241 15.82 1.88 7.85
N ARG A 242 15.94 3.22 7.80
CA ARG A 242 16.79 3.89 6.83
C ARG A 242 18.26 3.56 7.03
N MET A 243 18.75 3.56 8.28
CA MET A 243 20.13 3.20 8.61
C MET A 243 20.45 1.74 8.27
N GLN A 244 19.46 0.84 8.36
CA GLN A 244 19.57 -0.55 7.90
C GLN A 244 19.59 -0.67 6.37
N GLY A 245 19.48 0.43 5.65
CA GLY A 245 19.50 0.43 4.18
C GLY A 245 18.21 -0.11 3.54
N ARG A 246 17.10 -0.20 4.28
CA ARG A 246 15.84 -0.77 3.80
C ARG A 246 15.02 0.20 2.95
N CYS A 247 15.22 1.50 3.12
CA CYS A 247 14.46 2.53 2.41
C CYS A 247 15.23 3.84 2.31
N TYR A 248 14.80 4.67 1.37
CA TYR A 248 15.07 6.09 1.30
C TYR A 248 13.88 6.85 1.87
N ILE A 249 14.14 7.95 2.58
CA ILE A 249 13.09 8.72 3.24
C ILE A 249 13.33 10.22 3.06
N LYS A 250 12.27 10.93 2.66
CA LYS A 250 12.21 12.38 2.60
C LYS A 250 11.14 12.92 3.54
N TYR A 251 11.48 13.94 4.30
CA TYR A 251 10.53 14.68 5.13
C TYR A 251 9.80 15.74 4.30
N GLU A 252 8.52 15.55 4.03
CA GLU A 252 7.69 16.42 3.20
C GLU A 252 6.82 17.35 4.07
N VAL A 253 7.27 18.60 4.22
CA VAL A 253 6.59 19.58 5.11
C VAL A 253 5.22 19.99 4.56
N LYS A 254 5.13 20.26 3.24
CA LYS A 254 3.88 20.73 2.62
C LYS A 254 2.78 19.67 2.59
N GLN A 255 3.15 18.40 2.50
CA GLN A 255 2.23 17.27 2.44
C GLN A 255 2.00 16.63 3.81
N ALA A 256 2.73 17.07 4.83
CA ALA A 256 2.70 16.55 6.19
C ALA A 256 2.88 15.03 6.25
N CYS A 257 3.81 14.49 5.45
CA CYS A 257 4.11 13.07 5.40
C CYS A 257 5.63 12.79 5.38
N PHE A 258 5.97 11.55 5.73
CA PHE A 258 7.24 10.94 5.35
C PHE A 258 7.03 10.22 4.02
N HIS A 259 7.78 10.63 2.99
CA HIS A 259 7.81 10.02 1.67
C HIS A 259 8.90 8.96 1.64
N ILE A 260 8.51 7.70 1.52
CA ILE A 260 9.35 6.53 1.76
C ILE A 260 9.38 5.66 0.51
N THR A 261 10.57 5.41 -0.05
CA THR A 261 10.75 4.49 -1.17
C THR A 261 11.60 3.31 -0.73
N VAL A 262 11.13 2.08 -0.95
CA VAL A 262 11.85 0.85 -0.62
C VAL A 262 13.16 0.76 -1.41
N ARG A 263 14.18 0.14 -0.79
CA ARG A 263 15.54 0.05 -1.35
C ARG A 263 15.93 -1.40 -1.62
#